data_f8db568086de5a4e4ec84b7ba8207ecf
#
_entry.id   f8db568086de5a4e4ec84b7ba8207ecf
#
_cell.length_a   1.000
_cell.length_b   1.000
_cell.length_c   1.000
_cell.angle_alpha   90.00
_cell.angle_beta   90.00
_cell.angle_gamma   90.00
#
_symmetry.space_group_name_H-M   'P 1'
#
loop_
_entity.id
_entity.type
_entity.pdbx_description
1 polymer ?
#
loop_
_entity_poly.entity_id
_entity_poly.type
_entity_poly.pdbx_seq_one_letter_code
_entity_poly.pdbx_strand_id
1 'polypeptide(L)' 'MESAQPVANEEIVAQLVSMGFSQLHCQKAAINTSNAGVEEAMNWLLSHMDDPGN' A
#
# COMPACT_ATOMS: atom_id res chain seq x y z
N MET A 1 15.87 -12.60 -14.66
CA MET A 1 15.54 -12.42 -14.32
C MET A 1 14.70 -12.07 -13.71
N GLU A 2 14.27 -11.86 -13.30
CA GLU A 2 13.42 -11.66 -12.73
C GLU A 2 12.57 -10.87 -13.01
N SER A 3 11.52 -11.00 -12.77
CA SER A 3 10.56 -10.24 -13.19
C SER A 3 10.54 -8.99 -12.59
N ALA A 4 10.18 -8.02 -13.22
CA ALA A 4 10.15 -6.70 -12.68
C ALA A 4 8.77 -6.31 -12.25
N GLN A 5 7.97 -7.23 -11.91
CA GLN A 5 6.63 -6.89 -11.51
C GLN A 5 6.63 -6.21 -10.17
N PRO A 6 5.88 -5.13 -10.02
CA PRO A 6 5.80 -4.46 -8.74
C PRO A 6 5.03 -5.33 -7.77
N VAL A 7 5.62 -5.56 -6.64
CA VAL A 7 5.00 -6.36 -5.60
C VAL A 7 4.97 -5.54 -4.34
N ALA A 8 3.85 -5.59 -3.64
CA ALA A 8 3.73 -4.85 -2.40
C ALA A 8 4.66 -5.44 -1.36
N ASN A 9 5.36 -4.58 -0.66
CA ASN A 9 6.26 -5.00 0.40
C ASN A 9 5.44 -5.55 1.55
N GLU A 10 5.72 -6.78 1.92
CA GLU A 10 4.93 -7.44 2.94
C GLU A 10 4.99 -6.73 4.29
N GLU A 11 6.13 -6.20 4.62
CA GLU A 11 6.26 -5.49 5.88
C GLU A 11 5.40 -4.25 5.91
N ILE A 12 5.41 -3.51 4.83
CA ILE A 12 4.60 -2.31 4.74
C ILE A 12 3.13 -2.67 4.83
N VAL A 13 2.73 -3.68 4.08
CA VAL A 13 1.34 -4.10 4.08
C VAL A 13 0.92 -4.57 5.46
N ALA A 14 1.75 -5.37 6.10
CA ALA A 14 1.41 -5.89 7.42
C ALA A 14 1.22 -4.78 8.43
N GLN A 15 2.08 -3.78 8.38
CA GLN A 15 1.96 -2.69 9.33
C GLN A 15 0.70 -1.87 9.08
N LEU A 16 0.37 -1.64 7.83
CA LEU A 16 -0.83 -0.89 7.51
C LEU A 16 -2.08 -1.67 7.87
N VAL A 17 -2.07 -2.97 7.64
CA VAL A 17 -3.20 -3.79 8.01
C VAL A 17 -3.41 -3.76 9.52
N SER A 18 -2.33 -3.78 10.28
CA SER A 18 -2.48 -3.74 11.72
C SER A 18 -2.99 -2.40 12.21
N MET A 19 -2.92 -1.37 11.39
CA MET A 19 -3.51 -0.09 11.73
C MET A 19 -5.00 -0.03 11.40
N GLY A 20 -5.53 -1.04 10.73
CA GLY A 20 -6.95 -1.07 10.43
C GLY A 20 -7.30 -0.89 8.97
N PHE A 21 -6.33 -0.75 8.10
CA PHE A 21 -6.63 -0.62 6.67
C PHE A 21 -6.81 -2.00 6.07
N SER A 22 -7.57 -2.06 4.98
CA SER A 22 -7.78 -3.34 4.33
C SER A 22 -6.54 -3.76 3.59
N GLN A 23 -6.36 -5.08 3.48
CA GLN A 23 -5.17 -5.60 2.85
C GLN A 23 -5.04 -5.15 1.40
N LEU A 24 -6.14 -5.14 0.69
CA LEU A 24 -6.12 -4.74 -0.70
C LEU A 24 -5.65 -3.30 -0.85
N HIS A 25 -6.18 -2.42 -0.02
CA HIS A 25 -5.77 -1.02 -0.08
C HIS A 25 -4.32 -0.85 0.34
N CYS A 26 -3.88 -1.63 1.31
CA CYS A 26 -2.49 -1.56 1.74
C CYS A 26 -1.55 -1.98 0.63
N GLN A 27 -1.93 -3.01 -0.10
CA GLN A 27 -1.12 -3.46 -1.22
C GLN A 27 -1.05 -2.40 -2.31
N LYS A 28 -2.17 -1.80 -2.61
CA LYS A 28 -2.19 -0.74 -3.60
C LYS A 28 -1.33 0.43 -3.18
N ALA A 29 -1.42 0.80 -1.91
CA ALA A 29 -0.64 1.91 -1.41
C ALA A 29 0.85 1.61 -1.50
N ALA A 30 1.25 0.42 -1.13
CA ALA A 30 2.65 0.06 -1.18
C ALA A 30 3.18 0.10 -2.61
N ILE A 31 2.40 -0.46 -3.53
CA ILE A 31 2.83 -0.49 -4.92
C ILE A 31 2.88 0.92 -5.51
N ASN A 32 1.87 1.71 -5.23
CA ASN A 32 1.78 3.03 -5.82
C ASN A 32 2.81 4.00 -5.26
N THR A 33 3.37 3.69 -4.11
CA THR A 33 4.44 4.49 -3.55
C THR A 33 5.79 3.81 -3.74
N SER A 34 5.83 2.81 -4.58
CA SER A 34 7.07 2.08 -4.90
C SER A 34 7.72 1.48 -3.66
N ASN A 35 6.90 1.05 -2.73
CA ASN A 35 7.40 0.44 -1.49
C ASN A 35 8.37 1.36 -0.76
N ALA A 36 8.08 2.65 -0.80
CA ALA A 36 8.96 3.62 -0.18
C ALA A 36 8.97 3.51 1.33
N GLY A 37 7.83 3.15 1.91
CA GLY A 37 7.77 3.01 3.36
C GLY A 37 6.35 3.12 3.86
N VAL A 38 6.18 2.83 5.15
CA VAL A 38 4.85 2.86 5.74
C VAL A 38 4.27 4.27 5.70
N GLU A 39 5.08 5.27 5.96
CA GLU A 39 4.60 6.63 5.97
C GLU A 39 4.08 7.04 4.61
N GLU A 40 4.84 6.73 3.57
CA GLU A 40 4.42 7.09 2.22
C GLU A 40 3.13 6.36 1.86
N ALA A 41 3.09 5.07 2.18
CA ALA A 41 1.90 4.30 1.88
C ALA A 41 0.70 4.82 2.64
N MET A 42 0.90 5.21 3.88
CA MET A 42 -0.19 5.73 4.67
C MET A 42 -0.70 7.05 4.08
N ASN A 43 0.21 7.92 3.67
CA ASN A 43 -0.20 9.15 3.02
C ASN A 43 -1.02 8.87 1.78
N TRP A 44 -0.59 7.89 1.00
CA TRP A 44 -1.34 7.52 -0.18
C TRP A 44 -2.73 7.03 0.19
N LEU A 45 -2.82 6.22 1.23
CA LEU A 45 -4.10 5.71 1.68
C LEU A 45 -5.03 6.83 2.11
N LEU A 46 -4.50 7.77 2.87
CA LEU A 46 -5.31 8.87 3.35
C LEU A 46 -5.83 9.72 2.21
N SER A 47 -5.03 9.86 1.18
CA SER A 47 -5.47 10.62 0.02
C SER A 47 -6.52 9.91 -0.80
N HIS A 48 -6.54 8.60 -0.72
CA HIS A 48 -7.43 7.81 -1.58
C HIS A 48 -8.54 7.11 -0.82
N MET A 49 -8.68 7.43 0.44
CA MET A 49 -9.69 6.76 1.24
C MET A 49 -11.09 7.04 0.77
N ASP A 50 -11.28 8.23 0.28
CA ASP A 50 -12.59 8.61 -0.17
C ASP A 50 -12.88 8.19 -1.57
N ASP A 51 -11.96 7.52 -2.20
CA ASP A 51 -12.16 7.11 -3.54
C ASP A 51 -13.25 6.10 -3.58
N PRO A 52 -14.35 6.40 -4.22
CA PRO A 52 -15.48 5.52 -4.13
C PRO A 52 -15.29 4.35 -5.01
N GLY A 53 -14.64 3.47 -4.60
CA GLY A 53 -14.73 2.32 -5.28
C GLY A 53 -14.09 2.14 -6.51
N ASN A 54 -13.27 2.77 -6.72
CA ASN A 54 -12.67 2.40 -7.84
C ASN A 54 -11.54 1.76 -7.62
#